data_c56d121b97aa952872c39e368d859c1a
#
_entry.id   c56d121b97aa952872c39e368d859c1a
#
_cell.length_a   1.000
_cell.length_b   1.000
_cell.length_c   1.000
_cell.angle_alpha   90.00
_cell.angle_beta   90.00
_cell.angle_gamma   90.00
#
_symmetry.space_group_name_H-M   'P 1'
#
loop_
_entity.id
_entity.type
_entity.pdbx_description
1 polymer ?
#
loop_
_entity_poly.entity_id
_entity_poly.type
_entity_poly.pdbx_seq_one_letter_code
_entity_poly.pdbx_strand_id
1 'polypeptide(L)'
;PFTQRLIRAATGLVLRKPIALNGDPYWTEMFKADVDGRKSDLDEYARRLLMCSLTYGQSHILVDYPAPSGAVSLAEERQQNRRPYWIEVDPNNLYGWRLDRESNYGNLIQVRLGEKAVLPDGQFGEKVFDQVRVIEPGSYRVFRKKEQIEEMYDVSDGSSAGSFEAGSSDKDYKQVESGEFSLGEIPLVTIYSGKTDNLVSKPPLLDIAYLNLAHFQRQADLIHSLHVASQPMLVMEGY
;
A
#
# COMPACT_ATOMS: atom_id res chain seq x y z
N PRO A 1 18.41 4.09 -12.68
CA PRO A 1 17.34 4.64 -13.50
C PRO A 1 17.24 6.14 -13.28
N PHE A 2 17.16 6.93 -14.36
CA PHE A 2 17.16 8.39 -14.28
C PHE A 2 15.92 8.93 -13.56
N THR A 3 14.75 8.37 -13.85
CA THR A 3 13.47 8.75 -13.23
C THR A 3 13.50 8.62 -11.69
N GLN A 4 14.09 7.55 -11.17
CA GLN A 4 14.20 7.35 -9.71
C GLN A 4 15.10 8.42 -9.05
N ARG A 5 16.19 8.83 -9.72
CA ARG A 5 17.05 9.91 -9.22
C ARG A 5 16.29 11.24 -9.16
N LEU A 6 15.47 11.50 -10.19
CA LEU A 6 14.63 12.71 -10.25
C LEU A 6 13.60 12.73 -9.13
N ILE A 7 12.89 11.62 -8.88
CA ILE A 7 11.93 11.50 -7.77
C ILE A 7 12.62 11.76 -6.43
N ARG A 8 13.78 11.15 -6.19
CA ARG A 8 14.55 11.38 -4.96
C ARG A 8 15.00 12.83 -4.80
N ALA A 9 15.46 13.47 -5.89
CA ALA A 9 15.85 14.87 -5.86
C ALA A 9 14.67 15.80 -5.56
N ALA A 10 13.52 15.58 -6.23
CA ALA A 10 12.30 16.34 -5.98
C ALA A 10 11.82 16.18 -4.53
N THR A 11 11.81 14.95 -4.02
CA THR A 11 11.45 14.67 -2.62
C THR A 11 12.40 15.39 -1.66
N GLY A 12 13.69 15.36 -1.90
CA GLY A 12 14.68 16.05 -1.07
C GLY A 12 14.56 17.58 -1.09
N LEU A 13 14.11 18.16 -2.22
CA LEU A 13 13.84 19.60 -2.31
C LEU A 13 12.60 20.00 -1.51
N VAL A 14 11.53 19.23 -1.59
CA VAL A 14 10.27 19.49 -0.87
C VAL A 14 10.47 19.33 0.64
N LEU A 15 11.09 18.23 1.07
CA LEU A 15 11.33 17.88 2.48
C LEU A 15 12.74 18.31 2.95
N ARG A 16 13.19 19.50 2.49
CA ARG A 16 14.48 20.05 2.92
C ARG A 16 14.49 20.50 4.39
N LYS A 17 13.34 20.89 4.89
CA LYS A 17 13.15 21.29 6.30
C LYS A 17 12.29 20.24 6.99
N PRO A 18 12.55 19.93 8.26
CA PRO A 18 11.70 19.06 9.06
C PRO A 18 10.26 19.54 9.09
N ILE A 19 9.34 18.59 9.15
CA ILE A 19 7.90 18.90 9.24
C ILE A 19 7.58 19.43 10.64
N ALA A 20 6.97 20.61 10.70
CA ALA A 20 6.52 21.19 11.96
C ALA A 20 5.07 20.75 12.23
N LEU A 21 4.84 20.06 13.34
CA LEU A 21 3.51 19.78 13.87
C LEU A 21 3.20 20.79 14.97
N ASN A 22 2.02 21.41 14.89
CA ASN A 22 1.48 22.30 15.92
C ASN A 22 0.26 21.61 16.56
N GLY A 23 0.27 21.48 17.88
CA GLY A 23 -0.81 20.83 18.61
C GLY A 23 -0.40 20.50 20.05
N ASP A 24 -1.15 19.61 20.69
CA ASP A 24 -0.80 19.12 22.02
C ASP A 24 0.61 18.49 22.00
N PRO A 25 1.51 18.91 22.89
CA PRO A 25 2.89 18.43 22.95
C PRO A 25 2.99 16.91 23.03
N TYR A 26 2.10 16.24 23.77
CA TYR A 26 2.07 14.79 23.91
C TYR A 26 1.91 14.09 22.56
N TRP A 27 0.94 14.49 21.75
CA TRP A 27 0.69 13.91 20.46
C TRP A 27 1.75 14.29 19.43
N THR A 28 2.19 15.55 19.45
CA THR A 28 3.19 16.02 18.48
C THR A 28 4.54 15.37 18.66
N GLU A 29 5.00 15.16 19.89
CA GLU A 29 6.26 14.46 20.16
C GLU A 29 6.17 12.98 19.80
N MET A 30 5.05 12.35 20.11
CA MET A 30 4.82 10.94 19.82
C MET A 30 4.80 10.67 18.32
N PHE A 31 4.03 11.46 17.54
CA PHE A 31 4.00 11.30 16.09
C PHE A 31 5.30 11.71 15.39
N LYS A 32 6.09 12.63 15.95
CA LYS A 32 7.42 12.91 15.43
C LYS A 32 8.38 11.74 15.61
N ALA A 33 8.27 11.01 16.71
CA ALA A 33 9.19 9.93 17.04
C ALA A 33 8.81 8.58 16.36
N ASP A 34 7.51 8.32 16.23
CA ASP A 34 7.02 7.05 15.72
C ASP A 34 5.59 7.20 15.19
N VAL A 35 5.44 7.23 13.88
CA VAL A 35 4.15 7.41 13.19
C VAL A 35 3.43 6.08 12.99
N ASP A 36 4.18 5.04 12.62
CA ASP A 36 3.65 3.78 12.11
C ASP A 36 3.69 2.63 13.12
N GLY A 37 4.12 2.89 14.36
CA GLY A 37 4.33 1.85 15.36
C GLY A 37 5.56 0.97 15.11
N ARG A 38 6.38 1.33 14.11
CA ARG A 38 7.61 0.61 13.70
C ARG A 38 8.86 1.45 13.90
N LYS A 39 8.75 2.56 14.64
CA LYS A 39 9.80 3.54 14.92
C LYS A 39 10.23 4.38 13.72
N SER A 40 9.38 4.54 12.73
CA SER A 40 9.60 5.53 11.67
C SER A 40 9.23 6.91 12.17
N ASP A 41 10.15 7.87 12.06
CA ASP A 41 9.84 9.26 12.36
C ASP A 41 8.94 9.89 11.27
N LEU A 42 8.34 11.03 11.59
CA LEU A 42 7.41 11.70 10.69
C LEU A 42 8.07 12.13 9.36
N ASP A 43 9.31 12.59 9.40
CA ASP A 43 10.03 13.07 8.21
C ASP A 43 10.37 11.91 7.27
N GLU A 44 10.79 10.77 7.82
CA GLU A 44 11.03 9.55 7.06
C GLU A 44 9.74 9.01 6.45
N TYR A 45 8.68 8.95 7.24
CA TYR A 45 7.36 8.50 6.78
C TYR A 45 6.83 9.39 5.65
N ALA A 46 6.86 10.70 5.82
CA ALA A 46 6.45 11.66 4.79
C ALA A 46 7.30 11.57 3.52
N ARG A 47 8.60 11.26 3.65
CA ARG A 47 9.48 11.04 2.51
C ARG A 47 9.05 9.82 1.70
N ARG A 48 8.72 8.70 2.34
CA ARG A 48 8.18 7.51 1.68
C ARG A 48 6.88 7.81 0.95
N LEU A 49 5.93 8.44 1.63
CA LEU A 49 4.64 8.85 1.04
C LEU A 49 4.80 9.76 -0.17
N LEU A 50 5.69 10.76 -0.09
CA LEU A 50 5.91 11.68 -1.20
C LEU A 50 6.57 10.97 -2.38
N MET A 51 7.53 10.08 -2.14
CA MET A 51 8.14 9.27 -3.20
C MET A 51 7.11 8.36 -3.86
N CYS A 52 6.24 7.71 -3.09
CA CYS A 52 5.13 6.90 -3.59
C CYS A 52 4.17 7.75 -4.42
N SER A 53 3.74 8.90 -3.88
CA SER A 53 2.85 9.83 -4.57
C SER A 53 3.42 10.36 -5.89
N LEU A 54 4.71 10.71 -5.95
CA LEU A 54 5.37 11.13 -7.20
C LEU A 54 5.49 9.98 -8.22
N THR A 55 5.59 8.74 -7.75
CA THR A 55 5.71 7.55 -8.60
C THR A 55 4.37 7.16 -9.21
N TYR A 56 3.30 7.12 -8.40
CA TYR A 56 1.98 6.62 -8.81
C TYR A 56 0.95 7.72 -9.04
N GLY A 57 1.28 8.98 -8.68
CA GLY A 57 0.35 10.10 -8.70
C GLY A 57 -0.43 10.27 -7.38
N GLN A 58 -0.43 9.25 -6.54
CA GLN A 58 -1.09 9.22 -5.22
C GLN A 58 -0.40 8.27 -4.27
N SER A 59 -0.63 8.44 -2.97
CA SER A 59 -0.31 7.50 -1.90
C SER A 59 -1.42 7.52 -0.86
N HIS A 60 -1.58 6.44 -0.11
CA HIS A 60 -2.66 6.31 0.84
C HIS A 60 -2.13 6.03 2.24
N ILE A 61 -2.82 6.58 3.23
CA ILE A 61 -2.59 6.33 4.65
C ILE A 61 -3.88 5.75 5.21
N LEU A 62 -3.83 4.54 5.73
CA LEU A 62 -4.89 3.97 6.56
C LEU A 62 -4.56 4.28 8.02
N VAL A 63 -5.46 4.96 8.72
CA VAL A 63 -5.33 5.18 10.16
C VAL A 63 -5.97 4.01 10.88
N ASP A 64 -5.17 3.30 11.66
CA ASP A 64 -5.62 2.12 12.39
C ASP A 64 -5.37 2.30 13.90
N TYR A 65 -6.09 1.52 14.72
CA TYR A 65 -5.98 1.55 16.16
C TYR A 65 -5.91 0.11 16.69
N PRO A 66 -5.01 -0.19 17.66
CA PRO A 66 -4.89 -1.54 18.20
C PRO A 66 -6.21 -2.03 18.83
N ALA A 67 -6.59 -3.27 18.53
CA ALA A 67 -7.81 -3.86 19.07
C ALA A 67 -7.87 -3.77 20.61
N PRO A 68 -9.01 -3.43 21.21
CA PRO A 68 -9.13 -3.31 22.65
C PRO A 68 -8.95 -4.67 23.33
N SER A 69 -7.99 -4.77 24.24
CA SER A 69 -7.83 -5.92 25.14
C SER A 69 -8.46 -5.62 26.49
N GLY A 70 -9.81 -5.67 26.55
CA GLY A 70 -10.55 -5.40 27.77
C GLY A 70 -10.89 -3.91 28.00
N ALA A 71 -11.63 -3.62 29.09
CA ALA A 71 -11.92 -2.25 29.50
C ALA A 71 -10.65 -1.62 30.10
N VAL A 72 -10.01 -0.74 29.33
CA VAL A 72 -8.76 -0.10 29.72
C VAL A 72 -9.04 1.35 30.05
N SER A 73 -8.49 1.84 31.17
CA SER A 73 -8.55 3.26 31.50
C SER A 73 -7.60 4.07 30.62
N LEU A 74 -7.86 5.36 30.43
CA LEU A 74 -6.99 6.25 29.66
C LEU A 74 -5.53 6.23 30.16
N ALA A 75 -5.32 6.00 31.48
CA ALA A 75 -4.00 5.90 32.07
C ALA A 75 -3.27 4.61 31.64
N GLU A 76 -4.00 3.50 31.57
CA GLU A 76 -3.46 2.21 31.11
C GLU A 76 -3.18 2.21 29.61
N GLU A 77 -4.02 2.85 28.80
CA GLU A 77 -3.77 3.05 27.35
C GLU A 77 -2.45 3.79 27.12
N ARG A 78 -2.21 4.87 27.88
CA ARG A 78 -0.96 5.63 27.81
C ARG A 78 0.26 4.80 28.25
N GLN A 79 0.12 3.98 29.32
CA GLN A 79 1.19 3.09 29.78
C GLN A 79 1.53 2.00 28.75
N GLN A 80 0.51 1.47 28.08
CA GLN A 80 0.65 0.45 27.03
C GLN A 80 1.04 1.06 25.67
N ASN A 81 1.22 2.39 25.57
CA ASN A 81 1.48 3.13 24.34
C ASN A 81 0.45 2.81 23.23
N ARG A 82 -0.82 2.58 23.61
CA ARG A 82 -1.91 2.33 22.69
C ARG A 82 -2.36 3.65 22.08
N ARG A 83 -2.21 3.75 20.78
CA ARG A 83 -2.48 4.98 20.04
C ARG A 83 -2.84 4.67 18.61
N PRO A 84 -3.49 5.59 17.91
CA PRO A 84 -3.61 5.48 16.47
C PRO A 84 -2.24 5.44 15.82
N TYR A 85 -2.09 4.64 14.78
CA TYR A 85 -0.89 4.58 13.96
C TYR A 85 -1.27 4.59 12.48
N TRP A 86 -0.32 4.98 11.64
CA TRP A 86 -0.54 5.13 10.21
C TRP A 86 0.06 3.95 9.48
N ILE A 87 -0.75 3.35 8.61
CA ILE A 87 -0.32 2.28 7.71
C ILE A 87 -0.21 2.89 6.31
N GLU A 88 0.97 2.80 5.72
CA GLU A 88 1.17 3.16 4.31
C GLU A 88 0.53 2.08 3.42
N VAL A 89 -0.39 2.49 2.55
CA VAL A 89 -1.03 1.62 1.58
C VAL A 89 -0.53 1.99 0.19
N ASP A 90 0.15 1.03 -0.46
CA ASP A 90 0.59 1.19 -1.84
C ASP A 90 -0.62 1.32 -2.77
N PRO A 91 -0.64 2.27 -3.72
CA PRO A 91 -1.72 2.41 -4.69
C PRO A 91 -2.06 1.14 -5.48
N ASN A 92 -1.08 0.25 -5.70
CA ASN A 92 -1.31 -1.05 -6.34
C ASN A 92 -2.12 -2.01 -5.46
N ASN A 93 -2.14 -1.79 -4.16
CA ASN A 93 -2.91 -2.58 -3.20
C ASN A 93 -4.34 -2.05 -2.99
N LEU A 94 -4.71 -0.94 -3.64
CA LEU A 94 -6.07 -0.43 -3.67
C LEU A 94 -6.85 -1.12 -4.81
N TYR A 95 -7.50 -2.25 -4.50
CA TYR A 95 -8.19 -3.06 -5.50
C TYR A 95 -9.51 -2.46 -5.99
N GLY A 96 -10.08 -1.52 -5.24
CA GLY A 96 -11.26 -0.79 -5.66
C GLY A 96 -11.97 -0.08 -4.52
N TRP A 97 -12.90 0.77 -4.90
CA TRP A 97 -13.68 1.57 -3.98
C TRP A 97 -15.09 1.80 -4.50
N ARG A 98 -15.97 2.20 -3.61
CA ARG A 98 -17.32 2.66 -3.93
C ARG A 98 -17.56 4.02 -3.29
N LEU A 99 -18.16 4.91 -4.05
CA LEU A 99 -18.55 6.26 -3.59
C LEU A 99 -20.07 6.31 -3.44
N ASP A 100 -20.53 7.03 -2.43
CA ASP A 100 -21.93 7.36 -2.31
C ASP A 100 -22.28 8.42 -3.39
N ARG A 101 -23.20 8.07 -4.27
CA ARG A 101 -23.67 8.93 -5.35
C ARG A 101 -24.97 9.65 -5.01
N GLU A 102 -25.68 9.22 -3.95
CA GLU A 102 -27.05 9.67 -3.66
C GLU A 102 -27.11 10.76 -2.61
N SER A 103 -26.29 10.68 -1.54
CA SER A 103 -26.43 11.57 -0.38
C SER A 103 -25.35 12.64 -0.26
N ASN A 104 -24.14 12.38 -0.72
CA ASN A 104 -23.04 13.36 -0.62
C ASN A 104 -21.96 13.07 -1.66
N TYR A 105 -21.66 14.03 -2.47
CA TYR A 105 -20.68 13.95 -3.53
C TYR A 105 -19.30 13.52 -3.01
N GLY A 106 -18.99 12.24 -3.15
CA GLY A 106 -17.64 11.72 -3.00
C GLY A 106 -17.29 11.06 -1.68
N ASN A 107 -18.24 10.81 -0.78
CA ASN A 107 -17.97 10.02 0.43
C ASN A 107 -17.68 8.55 0.06
N LEU A 108 -16.62 8.00 0.64
CA LEU A 108 -16.29 6.58 0.51
C LEU A 108 -17.27 5.74 1.34
N ILE A 109 -17.95 4.80 0.69
CA ILE A 109 -18.82 3.81 1.35
C ILE A 109 -18.19 2.43 1.42
N GLN A 110 -17.20 2.14 0.61
CA GLN A 110 -16.43 0.89 0.68
C GLN A 110 -15.06 1.07 0.06
N VAL A 111 -14.05 0.47 0.66
CA VAL A 111 -12.68 0.35 0.13
C VAL A 111 -12.24 -1.11 0.23
N ARG A 112 -11.53 -1.59 -0.79
CA ARG A 112 -10.96 -2.94 -0.84
C ARG A 112 -9.46 -2.84 -0.98
N LEU A 113 -8.74 -3.32 0.03
CA LEU A 113 -7.29 -3.28 0.12
C LEU A 113 -6.72 -4.69 0.02
N GLY A 114 -5.73 -4.88 -0.83
CA GLY A 114 -4.91 -6.09 -0.85
C GLY A 114 -3.84 -6.02 0.22
N GLU A 115 -3.71 -7.07 1.00
CA GLU A 115 -2.72 -7.18 2.07
C GLU A 115 -2.04 -8.54 2.02
N LYS A 116 -0.84 -8.62 2.61
CA LYS A 116 -0.15 -9.88 2.83
C LYS A 116 -0.11 -10.20 4.31
N ALA A 117 -0.66 -11.35 4.69
CA ALA A 117 -0.53 -11.88 6.03
C ALA A 117 0.63 -12.87 6.09
N VAL A 118 1.54 -12.66 7.02
CA VAL A 118 2.64 -13.60 7.31
C VAL A 118 2.24 -14.37 8.55
N LEU A 119 2.10 -15.68 8.42
CA LEU A 119 1.75 -16.57 9.52
C LEU A 119 2.88 -17.59 9.77
N PRO A 120 3.14 -17.93 11.03
CA PRO A 120 4.15 -18.93 11.36
C PRO A 120 3.77 -20.30 10.77
N ASP A 121 4.75 -20.99 10.17
CA ASP A 121 4.63 -22.37 9.67
C ASP A 121 5.67 -23.24 10.39
N GLY A 122 5.24 -23.85 11.50
CA GLY A 122 6.13 -24.56 12.41
C GLY A 122 7.07 -23.65 13.20
N GLN A 123 8.21 -24.19 13.64
CA GLN A 123 9.16 -23.46 14.49
C GLN A 123 10.09 -22.53 13.71
N PHE A 124 10.34 -22.79 12.43
CA PHE A 124 11.36 -22.09 11.64
C PHE A 124 10.82 -21.52 10.32
N GLY A 125 9.56 -21.81 9.95
CA GLY A 125 8.95 -21.41 8.69
C GLY A 125 7.96 -20.27 8.86
N GLU A 126 7.74 -19.54 7.74
CA GLU A 126 6.68 -18.53 7.60
C GLU A 126 5.96 -18.76 6.27
N LYS A 127 4.63 -18.71 6.28
CA LYS A 127 3.80 -18.70 5.08
C LYS A 127 3.20 -17.34 4.85
N VAL A 128 3.27 -16.87 3.62
CA VAL A 128 2.69 -15.59 3.19
C VAL A 128 1.39 -15.84 2.45
N PHE A 129 0.31 -15.25 2.92
CA PHE A 129 -1.02 -15.35 2.35
C PHE A 129 -1.49 -14.01 1.80
N ASP A 130 -2.05 -14.02 0.60
CA ASP A 130 -2.72 -12.85 0.05
C ASP A 130 -4.14 -12.77 0.63
N GLN A 131 -4.48 -11.60 1.18
CA GLN A 131 -5.79 -11.34 1.74
C GLN A 131 -6.36 -10.01 1.24
N VAL A 132 -7.67 -9.89 1.28
CA VAL A 132 -8.39 -8.67 0.92
C VAL A 132 -9.12 -8.15 2.13
N ARG A 133 -8.79 -6.94 2.56
CA ARG A 133 -9.52 -6.21 3.60
C ARG A 133 -10.56 -5.32 2.95
N VAL A 134 -11.80 -5.52 3.29
CA VAL A 134 -12.94 -4.69 2.89
C VAL A 134 -13.30 -3.80 4.07
N ILE A 135 -13.22 -2.49 3.88
CA ILE A 135 -13.53 -1.49 4.91
C ILE A 135 -14.78 -0.72 4.48
N GLU A 136 -15.74 -0.65 5.38
CA GLU A 136 -16.98 0.11 5.27
C GLU A 136 -17.08 1.06 6.48
N PRO A 137 -17.89 2.13 6.43
CA PRO A 137 -18.07 2.99 7.59
C PRO A 137 -18.49 2.16 8.81
N GLY A 138 -17.70 2.21 9.89
CA GLY A 138 -17.96 1.49 11.14
C GLY A 138 -17.52 0.03 11.19
N SER A 139 -17.10 -0.60 10.09
CA SER A 139 -16.72 -2.02 10.10
C SER A 139 -15.66 -2.39 9.08
N TYR A 140 -14.97 -3.51 9.34
CA TYR A 140 -14.09 -4.12 8.36
C TYR A 140 -14.25 -5.65 8.34
N ARG A 141 -13.92 -6.26 7.20
CA ARG A 141 -13.90 -7.71 6.99
C ARG A 141 -12.66 -8.09 6.21
N VAL A 142 -12.02 -9.19 6.59
CA VAL A 142 -10.83 -9.72 5.91
C VAL A 142 -11.17 -11.05 5.28
N PHE A 143 -10.80 -11.21 4.02
CA PHE A 143 -11.06 -12.38 3.21
C PHE A 143 -9.75 -12.99 2.71
N ARG A 144 -9.64 -14.33 2.73
CA ARG A 144 -8.56 -15.11 2.11
C ARG A 144 -9.11 -16.09 1.11
N LYS A 145 -8.29 -16.48 0.12
CA LYS A 145 -8.65 -17.55 -0.82
C LYS A 145 -8.78 -18.88 -0.07
N LYS A 146 -9.79 -19.66 -0.42
CA LYS A 146 -10.04 -20.99 0.22
C LYS A 146 -8.89 -21.96 0.04
N GLU A 147 -8.32 -22.04 -1.17
CA GLU A 147 -7.14 -22.86 -1.47
C GLU A 147 -5.99 -22.61 -0.48
N GLN A 148 -5.71 -21.36 -0.17
CA GLN A 148 -4.66 -20.98 0.79
C GLN A 148 -5.00 -21.32 2.24
N ILE A 149 -6.29 -21.42 2.58
CA ILE A 149 -6.74 -21.81 3.92
C ILE A 149 -6.65 -23.33 4.08
N GLU A 150 -7.00 -24.09 3.05
CA GLU A 150 -6.88 -25.55 3.04
C GLU A 150 -5.43 -26.00 3.16
N GLU A 151 -4.49 -25.30 2.51
CA GLU A 151 -3.05 -25.52 2.67
C GLU A 151 -2.53 -25.25 4.09
N MET A 152 -3.20 -24.37 4.86
CA MET A 152 -2.81 -24.01 6.23
C MET A 152 -3.28 -25.04 7.26
N TYR A 153 -4.44 -25.62 7.01
CA TYR A 153 -4.99 -26.69 7.84
C TYR A 153 -4.88 -27.97 7.01
N ASP A 154 -3.90 -28.80 7.32
CA ASP A 154 -3.83 -30.20 6.82
C ASP A 154 -5.01 -30.93 7.46
N VAL A 155 -6.22 -30.72 6.88
CA VAL A 155 -7.49 -31.17 7.48
C VAL A 155 -7.71 -32.63 7.15
N SER A 156 -7.14 -33.48 8.00
CA SER A 156 -7.60 -34.86 8.16
C SER A 156 -8.77 -34.98 9.14
N ASP A 157 -9.42 -33.88 9.55
CA ASP A 157 -10.53 -33.96 10.52
C ASP A 157 -11.77 -33.15 10.08
N GLY A 158 -12.82 -33.88 9.74
CA GLY A 158 -14.07 -33.37 9.21
C GLY A 158 -14.97 -32.71 10.25
N SER A 159 -14.66 -31.50 10.68
CA SER A 159 -15.59 -30.67 11.45
C SER A 159 -16.10 -29.49 10.63
N SER A 160 -17.39 -29.54 10.32
CA SER A 160 -18.16 -28.56 9.59
C SER A 160 -18.15 -27.18 10.26
N ALA A 161 -17.44 -26.22 9.65
CA ALA A 161 -17.63 -24.79 9.95
C ALA A 161 -18.89 -24.29 9.22
N GLY A 162 -19.74 -23.58 9.95
CA GLY A 162 -21.06 -23.14 9.52
C GLY A 162 -21.10 -22.43 8.17
N SER A 163 -22.09 -22.79 7.38
CA SER A 163 -22.39 -22.26 6.07
C SER A 163 -22.87 -20.81 6.13
N PHE A 164 -22.07 -19.89 5.62
CA PHE A 164 -22.52 -18.55 5.24
C PHE A 164 -22.76 -18.57 3.72
N GLU A 165 -23.97 -18.28 3.28
CA GLU A 165 -24.30 -18.17 1.85
C GLU A 165 -23.71 -16.84 1.31
N ALA A 166 -22.61 -16.92 0.59
CA ALA A 166 -22.02 -15.82 -0.15
C ALA A 166 -22.48 -15.84 -1.61
N GLY A 167 -22.69 -14.64 -2.17
CA GLY A 167 -23.10 -14.47 -3.58
C GLY A 167 -22.08 -15.05 -4.58
N SER A 168 -22.47 -15.24 -5.82
CA SER A 168 -21.83 -16.10 -6.84
C SER A 168 -20.40 -15.75 -7.26
N SER A 169 -19.81 -14.63 -6.82
CA SER A 169 -18.40 -14.27 -7.04
C SER A 169 -17.50 -14.48 -5.80
N ASP A 170 -18.09 -14.78 -4.64
CA ASP A 170 -17.37 -14.95 -3.37
C ASP A 170 -17.04 -16.42 -3.06
N LYS A 171 -17.32 -17.35 -3.99
CA LYS A 171 -17.14 -18.79 -3.75
C LYS A 171 -15.69 -19.19 -3.44
N ASP A 172 -14.73 -18.41 -3.93
CA ASP A 172 -13.30 -18.69 -3.79
C ASP A 172 -12.67 -18.04 -2.55
N TYR A 173 -13.43 -17.19 -1.83
CA TYR A 173 -12.95 -16.47 -0.67
C TYR A 173 -13.71 -16.87 0.60
N LYS A 174 -12.98 -16.94 1.71
CA LYS A 174 -13.54 -17.16 3.06
C LYS A 174 -13.19 -15.98 3.95
N GLN A 175 -14.18 -15.47 4.68
CA GLN A 175 -13.97 -14.48 5.72
C GLN A 175 -13.18 -15.10 6.87
N VAL A 176 -12.05 -14.50 7.23
CA VAL A 176 -11.16 -14.97 8.30
C VAL A 176 -11.17 -14.06 9.51
N GLU A 177 -11.51 -12.78 9.32
CA GLU A 177 -11.54 -11.79 10.39
C GLU A 177 -12.62 -10.75 10.10
N SER A 178 -13.20 -10.17 11.15
CA SER A 178 -14.07 -8.99 11.09
C SER A 178 -13.98 -8.20 12.38
N GLY A 179 -14.20 -6.90 12.28
CA GLY A 179 -14.24 -6.02 13.43
C GLY A 179 -15.09 -4.78 13.17
N GLU A 180 -15.40 -4.09 14.24
CA GLU A 180 -16.16 -2.84 14.22
C GLU A 180 -15.33 -1.72 14.83
N PHE A 181 -15.55 -0.50 14.35
CA PHE A 181 -14.93 0.71 14.88
C PHE A 181 -15.96 1.84 14.94
N SER A 182 -15.72 2.81 15.82
CA SER A 182 -16.71 3.87 16.11
C SER A 182 -16.74 5.01 15.09
N LEU A 183 -15.82 5.04 14.12
CA LEU A 183 -15.77 6.08 13.11
C LEU A 183 -16.89 5.88 12.08
N GLY A 184 -17.66 6.94 11.82
CA GLY A 184 -18.72 6.94 10.81
C GLY A 184 -18.22 7.08 9.37
N GLU A 185 -16.91 7.11 9.17
CA GLU A 185 -16.25 7.24 7.87
C GLU A 185 -15.05 6.27 7.76
N ILE A 186 -14.64 5.97 6.54
CA ILE A 186 -13.48 5.11 6.28
C ILE A 186 -12.21 5.89 6.59
N PRO A 187 -11.33 5.42 7.50
CA PRO A 187 -10.12 6.14 7.93
C PRO A 187 -8.98 6.04 6.90
N LEU A 188 -9.27 6.27 5.62
CA LEU A 188 -8.31 6.28 4.52
C LEU A 188 -8.07 7.69 4.01
N VAL A 189 -6.86 8.20 4.21
CA VAL A 189 -6.42 9.51 3.74
C VAL A 189 -5.57 9.34 2.49
N THR A 190 -5.89 10.07 1.42
CA THR A 190 -5.14 10.02 0.17
C THR A 190 -4.39 11.30 -0.08
N ILE A 191 -3.09 11.18 -0.33
CA ILE A 191 -2.20 12.28 -0.72
C ILE A 191 -2.00 12.20 -2.22
N TYR A 192 -2.30 13.30 -2.92
CA TYR A 192 -2.20 13.38 -4.37
C TYR A 192 -1.04 14.28 -4.79
N SER A 193 -0.28 13.83 -5.78
CA SER A 193 0.65 14.68 -6.55
C SER A 193 0.11 15.01 -7.95
N GLY A 194 -0.89 14.27 -8.41
CA GLY A 194 -1.53 14.46 -9.73
C GLY A 194 -2.98 14.00 -9.74
N LYS A 195 -3.82 14.61 -8.85
CA LYS A 195 -5.24 14.25 -8.73
C LYS A 195 -5.99 14.53 -10.02
N THR A 196 -6.72 13.52 -10.52
CA THR A 196 -7.66 13.68 -11.64
C THR A 196 -9.10 13.48 -11.19
N ASP A 197 -9.34 12.55 -10.24
CA ASP A 197 -10.65 12.31 -9.65
C ASP A 197 -10.47 11.70 -8.24
N ASN A 198 -11.58 11.33 -7.55
CA ASN A 198 -11.51 10.66 -6.26
C ASN A 198 -10.84 9.30 -6.39
N LEU A 199 -9.74 9.12 -5.65
CA LEU A 199 -8.86 7.94 -5.68
C LEU A 199 -8.32 7.59 -7.08
N VAL A 200 -8.31 8.58 -7.99
CA VAL A 200 -7.73 8.48 -9.32
C VAL A 200 -6.71 9.58 -9.52
N SER A 201 -5.54 9.22 -10.03
CA SER A 201 -4.44 10.16 -10.25
C SER A 201 -3.63 9.80 -11.48
N LYS A 202 -2.94 10.79 -12.02
CA LYS A 202 -1.93 10.61 -13.06
C LYS A 202 -0.55 10.92 -12.47
N PRO A 203 0.45 10.03 -12.60
CA PRO A 203 1.80 10.32 -12.14
C PRO A 203 2.35 11.58 -12.82
N PRO A 204 2.86 12.59 -12.07
CA PRO A 204 3.31 13.85 -12.67
C PRO A 204 4.57 13.70 -13.52
N LEU A 205 5.36 12.64 -13.28
CA LEU A 205 6.61 12.37 -14.00
C LEU A 205 6.46 11.27 -15.07
N LEU A 206 5.22 10.93 -15.46
CA LEU A 206 4.96 9.85 -16.42
C LEU A 206 5.61 10.09 -17.78
N ASP A 207 5.55 11.33 -18.28
CA ASP A 207 6.12 11.68 -19.60
C ASP A 207 7.65 11.55 -19.59
N ILE A 208 8.29 11.88 -18.47
CA ILE A 208 9.75 11.68 -18.28
C ILE A 208 10.09 10.19 -18.19
N ALA A 209 9.24 9.37 -17.60
CA ALA A 209 9.41 7.93 -17.54
C ALA A 209 9.38 7.31 -18.96
N TYR A 210 8.45 7.72 -19.79
CA TYR A 210 8.39 7.30 -21.19
C TYR A 210 9.60 7.76 -22.00
N LEU A 211 10.04 9.00 -21.82
CA LEU A 211 11.25 9.52 -22.47
C LEU A 211 12.49 8.71 -22.05
N ASN A 212 12.60 8.38 -20.76
CA ASN A 212 13.71 7.55 -20.26
C ASN A 212 13.69 6.14 -20.85
N LEU A 213 12.51 5.54 -21.02
CA LEU A 213 12.35 4.24 -21.66
C LEU A 213 12.79 4.30 -23.14
N ALA A 214 12.31 5.30 -23.88
CA ALA A 214 12.68 5.49 -25.29
C ALA A 214 14.19 5.75 -25.46
N HIS A 215 14.80 6.51 -24.55
CA HIS A 215 16.24 6.72 -24.51
C HIS A 215 17.00 5.41 -24.27
N PHE A 216 16.54 4.59 -23.32
CA PHE A 216 17.15 3.29 -23.04
C PHE A 216 17.12 2.36 -24.26
N GLN A 217 15.96 2.27 -24.94
CA GLN A 217 15.80 1.47 -26.15
C GLN A 217 16.77 1.93 -27.26
N ARG A 218 16.79 3.23 -27.55
CA ARG A 218 17.71 3.79 -28.56
C ARG A 218 19.17 3.58 -28.21
N GLN A 219 19.53 3.67 -26.95
CA GLN A 219 20.90 3.40 -26.49
C GLN A 219 21.29 1.93 -26.69
N ALA A 220 20.35 0.99 -26.42
CA ALA A 220 20.56 -0.43 -26.66
C ALA A 220 20.76 -0.72 -28.17
N ASP A 221 19.91 -0.14 -29.02
CA ASP A 221 20.03 -0.27 -30.49
C ASP A 221 21.35 0.29 -31.01
N LEU A 222 21.78 1.45 -30.50
CA LEU A 222 23.06 2.06 -30.84
C LEU A 222 24.25 1.15 -30.48
N ILE A 223 24.27 0.64 -29.26
CA ILE A 223 25.32 -0.27 -28.78
C ILE A 223 25.33 -1.54 -29.63
N HIS A 224 24.18 -2.11 -29.95
CA HIS A 224 24.07 -3.28 -30.82
C HIS A 224 24.64 -2.97 -32.23
N SER A 225 24.21 -1.86 -32.82
CA SER A 225 24.69 -1.42 -34.17
C SER A 225 26.20 -1.20 -34.20
N LEU A 226 26.75 -0.57 -33.16
CA LEU A 226 28.21 -0.36 -33.04
C LEU A 226 28.94 -1.70 -32.88
N HIS A 227 28.39 -2.65 -32.14
CA HIS A 227 28.96 -3.98 -31.99
C HIS A 227 29.03 -4.72 -33.33
N VAL A 228 27.93 -4.71 -34.10
CA VAL A 228 27.88 -5.32 -35.43
C VAL A 228 28.86 -4.63 -36.40
N ALA A 229 28.89 -3.29 -36.41
CA ALA A 229 29.74 -2.52 -37.28
C ALA A 229 31.24 -2.66 -36.94
N SER A 230 31.59 -2.98 -35.70
CA SER A 230 32.96 -3.19 -35.24
C SER A 230 33.53 -4.57 -35.60
N GLN A 231 32.70 -5.51 -36.08
CA GLN A 231 33.19 -6.81 -36.53
C GLN A 231 33.84 -6.69 -37.92
N PRO A 232 35.10 -7.14 -38.11
CA PRO A 232 35.73 -7.10 -39.40
C PRO A 232 35.01 -8.03 -40.39
N MET A 233 34.50 -7.49 -41.49
CA MET A 233 33.96 -8.28 -42.58
C MET A 233 35.08 -8.67 -43.52
N LEU A 234 35.24 -9.95 -43.77
CA LEU A 234 36.16 -10.47 -44.77
C LEU A 234 35.52 -10.28 -46.16
N VAL A 235 36.04 -9.38 -46.94
CA VAL A 235 35.64 -9.22 -48.35
C VAL A 235 36.64 -10.02 -49.21
N MET A 236 36.15 -11.10 -49.86
CA MET A 236 36.92 -11.82 -50.90
C MET A 236 36.53 -11.23 -52.27
N GLU A 237 37.42 -10.50 -52.89
CA GLU A 237 37.30 -10.19 -54.31
C GLU A 237 37.82 -11.40 -55.12
N GLY A 238 36.93 -11.97 -55.91
CA GLY A 238 37.30 -13.07 -56.83
C GLY A 238 38.01 -12.54 -58.07
N TYR A 239 39.06 -13.20 -58.42
CA TYR A 239 39.69 -13.10 -59.73
C TYR A 239 38.84 -13.88 -60.75
#